data_024f61cbe8e5b27dc9623716d5d4bc24
#
_entry.id   024f61cbe8e5b27dc9623716d5d4bc24
#
_cell.length_a   1.000
_cell.length_b   1.000
_cell.length_c   1.000
_cell.angle_alpha   90.00
_cell.angle_beta   90.00
_cell.angle_gamma   90.00
#
_symmetry.space_group_name_H-M   'P 1'
#
loop_
_entity.id
_entity.type
_entity.pdbx_description
1 polymer ?
#
loop_
_entity_poly.entity_id
_entity_poly.type
_entity_poly.pdbx_seq_one_letter_code
_entity_poly.pdbx_strand_id
1 'polypeptide(L)'
;VPSLYDALVAGRGKIFFDLDFLNKVSPKELYDVVKSCGMLDRVFFYTSNNRDVLQNILDYSPAPIPYPQCENEEHADFLSQQPGVMFAQISLSKTLNGGLSTAISSKGLFVSTNMLDMNGYTYDTQMTQGNYTGVDLILSKGINLIQTDHPQLLDTYLKQRGKR
;
A
#
# COMPACT_ATOMS: atom_id res chain seq x y z
N VAL A 1 -0.62 -21.95 -11.69
CA VAL A 1 -0.45 -20.57 -11.20
C VAL A 1 0.29 -19.80 -12.28
N PRO A 2 -0.19 -18.63 -12.75
CA PRO A 2 0.54 -17.83 -13.74
C PRO A 2 1.88 -17.34 -13.16
N SER A 3 2.84 -17.08 -14.03
CA SER A 3 4.08 -16.42 -13.62
C SER A 3 3.84 -14.93 -13.30
N LEU A 4 4.76 -14.30 -12.56
CA LEU A 4 4.70 -12.85 -12.33
C LEU A 4 4.68 -12.10 -13.67
N TYR A 5 5.50 -12.52 -14.64
CA TYR A 5 5.53 -11.93 -15.97
C TYR A 5 4.14 -11.95 -16.63
N ASP A 6 3.47 -13.09 -16.64
CA ASP A 6 2.13 -13.23 -17.26
C ASP A 6 1.10 -12.34 -16.56
N ALA A 7 1.13 -12.26 -15.22
CA ALA A 7 0.24 -11.41 -14.46
C ALA A 7 0.46 -9.93 -14.80
N LEU A 8 1.71 -9.46 -14.82
CA LEU A 8 2.06 -8.08 -15.16
C LEU A 8 1.63 -7.72 -16.59
N VAL A 9 1.87 -8.61 -17.55
CA VAL A 9 1.46 -8.41 -18.95
C VAL A 9 -0.06 -8.32 -19.06
N ALA A 10 -0.80 -9.19 -18.39
CA ALA A 10 -2.28 -9.18 -18.40
C ALA A 10 -2.88 -7.93 -17.78
N GLY A 11 -2.25 -7.38 -16.75
CA GLY A 11 -2.69 -6.17 -16.03
C GLY A 11 -2.15 -4.85 -16.62
N ARG A 12 -1.27 -4.91 -17.61
CA ARG A 12 -0.65 -3.72 -18.21
C ARG A 12 -1.68 -2.71 -18.71
N GLY A 13 -1.57 -1.45 -18.27
CA GLY A 13 -2.49 -0.37 -18.63
C GLY A 13 -3.86 -0.44 -17.97
N LYS A 14 -4.15 -1.45 -17.13
CA LYS A 14 -5.45 -1.65 -16.49
C LYS A 14 -5.43 -1.44 -14.98
N ILE A 15 -4.38 -1.92 -14.30
CA ILE A 15 -4.26 -1.89 -12.84
C ILE A 15 -2.84 -1.53 -12.41
N PHE A 16 -2.70 -1.15 -11.15
CA PHE A 16 -1.45 -1.15 -10.43
C PHE A 16 -1.28 -2.48 -9.69
N PHE A 17 -0.06 -2.88 -9.47
CA PHE A 17 0.28 -4.07 -8.69
C PHE A 17 0.99 -3.67 -7.40
N ASP A 18 0.68 -4.34 -6.32
CA ASP A 18 1.44 -4.32 -5.08
C ASP A 18 2.17 -5.67 -4.94
N LEU A 19 3.51 -5.63 -4.89
CA LEU A 19 4.34 -6.81 -4.78
C LEU A 19 4.88 -6.96 -3.36
N ASP A 20 4.25 -7.84 -2.60
CA ASP A 20 4.75 -8.31 -1.30
C ASP A 20 5.69 -9.50 -1.48
N PHE A 21 6.99 -9.23 -1.53
CA PHE A 21 8.03 -10.21 -1.85
C PHE A 21 9.04 -10.47 -0.74
N LEU A 22 8.85 -9.85 0.41
CA LEU A 22 9.78 -9.95 1.51
C LEU A 22 10.09 -11.41 1.87
N ASN A 23 11.38 -11.74 1.93
CA ASN A 23 11.92 -13.05 2.28
C ASN A 23 11.68 -14.19 1.29
N LYS A 24 11.15 -13.93 0.08
CA LYS A 24 10.81 -14.99 -0.88
C LYS A 24 11.59 -14.91 -2.19
N VAL A 25 11.90 -13.72 -2.65
CA VAL A 25 12.57 -13.48 -3.94
C VAL A 25 13.55 -12.31 -3.79
N SER A 26 14.63 -12.34 -4.54
CA SER A 26 15.57 -11.23 -4.61
C SER A 26 14.88 -9.97 -5.15
N PRO A 27 15.01 -8.80 -4.48
CA PRO A 27 14.51 -7.54 -5.01
C PRO A 27 14.98 -7.25 -6.43
N LYS A 28 16.21 -7.64 -6.75
CA LYS A 28 16.80 -7.48 -8.09
C LYS A 28 16.07 -8.29 -9.14
N GLU A 29 15.76 -9.57 -8.86
CA GLU A 29 15.04 -10.43 -9.81
C GLU A 29 13.64 -9.88 -10.08
N LEU A 30 12.93 -9.43 -9.04
CA LEU A 30 11.62 -8.79 -9.20
C LEU A 30 11.71 -7.52 -10.04
N TYR A 31 12.68 -6.66 -9.73
CA TYR A 31 12.92 -5.43 -10.48
C TYR A 31 13.15 -5.71 -11.96
N ASP A 32 13.99 -6.70 -12.29
CA ASP A 32 14.31 -7.05 -13.67
C ASP A 32 13.06 -7.54 -14.42
N VAL A 33 12.22 -8.36 -13.78
CA VAL A 33 10.95 -8.82 -14.38
C VAL A 33 10.01 -7.63 -14.61
N VAL A 34 9.79 -6.77 -13.61
CA VAL A 34 8.90 -5.59 -13.71
C VAL A 34 9.39 -4.64 -14.80
N LYS A 35 10.72 -4.39 -14.83
CA LYS A 35 11.37 -3.54 -15.86
C LYS A 35 11.19 -4.13 -17.26
N SER A 36 11.39 -5.43 -17.44
CA SER A 36 11.21 -6.10 -18.72
C SER A 36 9.78 -6.03 -19.25
N CYS A 37 8.79 -5.94 -18.35
CA CYS A 37 7.38 -5.72 -18.67
C CYS A 37 7.04 -4.25 -18.97
N GLY A 38 7.95 -3.29 -18.73
CA GLY A 38 7.67 -1.86 -18.86
C GLY A 38 6.64 -1.36 -17.84
N MET A 39 6.69 -1.88 -16.58
CA MET A 39 5.67 -1.66 -15.55
C MET A 39 6.22 -0.96 -14.30
N LEU A 40 7.43 -0.38 -14.33
CA LEU A 40 8.03 0.26 -13.15
C LEU A 40 7.20 1.43 -12.58
N ASP A 41 6.44 2.10 -13.43
CA ASP A 41 5.53 3.19 -13.05
C ASP A 41 4.15 2.72 -12.56
N ARG A 42 3.92 1.41 -12.49
CA ARG A 42 2.64 0.79 -12.13
C ARG A 42 2.75 -0.33 -11.11
N VAL A 43 3.90 -0.50 -10.52
CA VAL A 43 4.16 -1.54 -9.54
C VAL A 43 4.72 -0.92 -8.27
N PHE A 44 4.04 -1.15 -7.16
CA PHE A 44 4.50 -0.83 -5.83
C PHE A 44 5.38 -1.97 -5.30
N PHE A 45 6.56 -1.63 -4.81
CA PHE A 45 7.47 -2.57 -4.18
C PHE A 45 7.35 -2.44 -2.67
N TYR A 46 6.61 -3.35 -2.04
CA TYR A 46 6.45 -3.34 -0.59
C TYR A 46 7.79 -3.65 0.09
N THR A 47 8.21 -2.76 0.98
CA THR A 47 9.52 -2.86 1.66
C THR A 47 9.42 -3.10 3.15
N SER A 48 8.18 -3.28 3.70
CA SER A 48 7.94 -3.30 5.13
C SER A 48 8.56 -2.06 5.82
N ASN A 49 8.95 -2.20 7.08
CA ASN A 49 9.71 -1.19 7.81
C ASN A 49 11.24 -1.36 7.67
N ASN A 50 11.70 -2.16 6.70
CA ASN A 50 13.11 -2.48 6.51
C ASN A 50 13.80 -1.42 5.67
N ARG A 51 14.65 -0.61 6.32
CA ARG A 51 15.40 0.49 5.68
C ARG A 51 16.39 0.00 4.63
N ASP A 52 17.01 -1.16 4.83
CA ASP A 52 17.99 -1.70 3.87
C ASP A 52 17.29 -2.16 2.59
N VAL A 53 16.11 -2.80 2.71
CA VAL A 53 15.30 -3.18 1.55
C VAL A 53 14.80 -1.94 0.81
N LEU A 54 14.36 -0.91 1.53
CA LEU A 54 13.96 0.37 0.92
C LEU A 54 15.14 0.98 0.15
N GLN A 55 16.32 1.06 0.76
CA GLN A 55 17.49 1.64 0.10
C GLN A 55 17.87 0.85 -1.16
N ASN A 56 17.89 -0.48 -1.07
CA ASN A 56 18.17 -1.33 -2.24
C ASN A 56 17.18 -1.08 -3.40
N ILE A 57 15.92 -0.81 -3.10
CA ILE A 57 14.91 -0.47 -4.13
C ILE A 57 15.18 0.91 -4.73
N LEU A 58 15.54 1.89 -3.90
CA LEU A 58 15.84 3.25 -4.35
C LEU A 58 17.11 3.35 -5.20
N ASP A 59 18.05 2.43 -5.02
CA ASP A 59 19.33 2.41 -5.76
C ASP A 59 19.16 1.92 -7.22
N TYR A 60 18.01 1.37 -7.60
CA TYR A 60 17.78 0.95 -8.99
C TYR A 60 17.51 2.15 -9.91
N SER A 61 17.92 2.03 -11.17
CA SER A 61 17.71 3.07 -12.20
C SER A 61 17.08 2.49 -13.47
N PRO A 62 15.91 3.01 -13.90
CA PRO A 62 15.06 3.98 -13.16
C PRO A 62 14.53 3.39 -11.85
N ALA A 63 14.36 4.23 -10.84
CA ALA A 63 13.83 3.77 -9.55
C ALA A 63 12.39 3.29 -9.68
N PRO A 64 12.02 2.15 -9.06
CA PRO A 64 10.64 1.71 -8.94
C PRO A 64 9.90 2.52 -7.88
N ILE A 65 8.59 2.29 -7.72
CA ILE A 65 7.78 2.95 -6.69
C ILE A 65 7.91 2.17 -5.37
N PRO A 66 8.59 2.69 -4.34
CA PRO A 66 8.68 2.02 -3.06
C PRO A 66 7.37 2.16 -2.28
N TYR A 67 7.03 1.12 -1.50
CA TYR A 67 5.85 1.10 -0.66
C TYR A 67 6.21 0.63 0.76
N PRO A 68 6.76 1.54 1.59
CA PRO A 68 7.22 1.21 2.93
C PRO A 68 6.08 1.17 3.95
N GLN A 69 6.27 0.36 5.00
CA GLN A 69 5.46 0.41 6.21
C GLN A 69 6.07 1.43 7.19
N CYS A 70 5.23 2.29 7.76
CA CYS A 70 5.61 3.28 8.75
C CYS A 70 5.22 2.83 10.16
N GLU A 71 6.17 2.90 11.11
CA GLU A 71 5.97 2.39 12.46
C GLU A 71 5.68 3.49 13.50
N ASN A 72 6.23 4.68 13.30
CA ASN A 72 6.14 5.82 14.21
C ASN A 72 6.47 7.15 13.50
N GLU A 73 6.41 8.26 14.21
CA GLU A 73 6.66 9.59 13.65
C GLU A 73 8.12 9.79 13.18
N GLU A 74 9.11 9.26 13.92
CA GLU A 74 10.52 9.30 13.51
C GLU A 74 10.71 8.58 12.16
N HIS A 75 10.02 7.43 11.99
CA HIS A 75 10.05 6.70 10.73
C HIS A 75 9.33 7.49 9.62
N ALA A 76 8.25 8.20 9.92
CA ALA A 76 7.59 9.09 8.97
C ALA A 76 8.50 10.24 8.52
N ASP A 77 9.29 10.82 9.43
CA ASP A 77 10.30 11.82 9.10
C ASP A 77 11.36 11.26 8.14
N PHE A 78 11.87 10.08 8.44
CA PHE A 78 12.84 9.42 7.58
C PHE A 78 12.26 9.15 6.18
N LEU A 79 11.05 8.58 6.08
CA LEU A 79 10.40 8.24 4.81
C LEU A 79 10.12 9.47 3.95
N SER A 80 9.71 10.59 4.56
CA SER A 80 9.41 11.83 3.84
C SER A 80 10.63 12.47 3.17
N GLN A 81 11.83 12.10 3.60
CA GLN A 81 13.10 12.57 3.04
C GLN A 81 13.63 11.64 1.94
N GLN A 82 13.03 10.47 1.74
CA GLN A 82 13.50 9.53 0.73
C GLN A 82 12.93 9.87 -0.66
N PRO A 83 13.79 9.96 -1.70
CA PRO A 83 13.34 10.25 -3.04
C PRO A 83 12.39 9.15 -3.55
N GLY A 84 11.27 9.54 -4.17
CA GLY A 84 10.30 8.61 -4.76
C GLY A 84 9.35 7.92 -3.77
N VAL A 85 9.52 8.09 -2.46
CA VAL A 85 8.53 7.63 -1.48
C VAL A 85 7.33 8.58 -1.49
N MET A 86 6.19 8.09 -1.92
CA MET A 86 4.93 8.84 -1.99
C MET A 86 3.89 8.33 -0.99
N PHE A 87 4.02 7.08 -0.55
CA PHE A 87 3.08 6.38 0.30
C PHE A 87 3.76 5.85 1.55
N ALA A 88 3.00 5.73 2.62
CA ALA A 88 3.42 4.98 3.80
C ALA A 88 2.25 4.13 4.30
N GLN A 89 2.45 2.82 4.42
CA GLN A 89 1.48 1.92 5.02
C GLN A 89 1.59 1.96 6.55
N ILE A 90 0.45 1.97 7.23
CA ILE A 90 0.36 1.76 8.68
C ILE A 90 -0.58 0.59 8.99
N SER A 91 -0.33 -0.12 10.09
CA SER A 91 -1.25 -1.17 10.52
C SER A 91 -2.61 -0.60 10.90
N LEU A 92 -3.67 -1.41 10.80
CA LEU A 92 -5.02 -1.00 11.17
C LEU A 92 -5.10 -0.53 12.63
N SER A 93 -4.43 -1.19 13.55
CA SER A 93 -4.38 -0.78 14.96
C SER A 93 -3.78 0.61 15.15
N LYS A 94 -2.70 0.94 14.43
CA LYS A 94 -2.11 2.29 14.45
C LYS A 94 -3.00 3.33 13.80
N THR A 95 -3.71 2.94 12.74
CA THR A 95 -4.73 3.80 12.10
C THR A 95 -5.81 4.21 13.10
N LEU A 96 -6.33 3.26 13.87
CA LEU A 96 -7.46 3.50 14.78
C LEU A 96 -7.05 4.22 16.05
N ASN A 97 -5.89 3.90 16.62
CA ASN A 97 -5.49 4.29 17.97
C ASN A 97 -4.60 5.53 18.08
N GLY A 98 -4.13 6.08 16.95
CA GLY A 98 -3.13 7.15 17.00
C GLY A 98 -3.25 8.25 15.98
N GLY A 99 -2.43 9.30 16.14
CA GLY A 99 -2.26 10.40 15.22
C GLY A 99 -1.25 10.14 14.09
N LEU A 100 -0.76 8.89 13.96
CA LEU A 100 0.31 8.57 13.00
C LEU A 100 -0.09 8.88 11.55
N SER A 101 -1.34 8.62 11.16
CA SER A 101 -1.85 8.99 9.83
C SER A 101 -1.76 10.49 9.58
N THR A 102 -2.13 11.31 10.58
CA THR A 102 -2.01 12.78 10.49
C THR A 102 -0.55 13.21 10.41
N ALA A 103 0.32 12.61 11.22
CA ALA A 103 1.76 12.91 11.19
C ALA A 103 2.38 12.60 9.82
N ILE A 104 2.04 11.46 9.22
CA ILE A 104 2.50 11.08 7.87
C ILE A 104 1.96 12.06 6.81
N SER A 105 0.65 12.36 6.84
CA SER A 105 0.03 13.28 5.88
C SER A 105 0.60 14.70 5.97
N SER A 106 0.93 15.18 7.18
CA SER A 106 1.55 16.49 7.36
C SER A 106 2.94 16.62 6.71
N LYS A 107 3.58 15.51 6.41
CA LYS A 107 4.88 15.42 5.71
C LYS A 107 4.72 15.25 4.18
N GLY A 108 3.49 15.33 3.67
CA GLY A 108 3.20 15.24 2.23
C GLY A 108 3.09 13.82 1.68
N LEU A 109 3.09 12.80 2.54
CA LEU A 109 2.93 11.41 2.15
C LEU A 109 1.46 10.98 2.17
N PHE A 110 1.05 10.16 1.22
CA PHE A 110 -0.24 9.46 1.26
C PHE A 110 -0.18 8.31 2.27
N VAL A 111 -1.29 8.06 2.95
CA VAL A 111 -1.37 7.02 3.98
C VAL A 111 -2.23 5.87 3.48
N SER A 112 -1.72 4.66 3.66
CA SER A 112 -2.46 3.44 3.38
C SER A 112 -2.60 2.57 4.63
N THR A 113 -3.63 1.73 4.63
CA THR A 113 -3.83 0.69 5.64
C THR A 113 -4.52 -0.52 5.02
N ASN A 114 -4.39 -1.68 5.66
CA ASN A 114 -5.23 -2.82 5.33
C ASN A 114 -6.44 -2.85 6.28
N MET A 115 -7.58 -3.35 5.77
CA MET A 115 -8.74 -3.62 6.61
C MET A 115 -9.14 -5.10 6.59
N LEU A 116 -8.22 -5.96 6.14
CA LEU A 116 -8.39 -7.41 6.11
C LEU A 116 -8.73 -7.95 7.50
N ASP A 117 -9.50 -9.02 7.52
CA ASP A 117 -9.89 -9.68 8.76
C ASP A 117 -8.67 -10.33 9.43
N MET A 118 -8.07 -9.62 10.39
CA MET A 118 -6.91 -10.04 11.14
C MET A 118 -6.81 -9.35 12.51
N ASN A 119 -6.10 -9.96 13.43
CA ASN A 119 -5.81 -9.37 14.75
C ASN A 119 -7.07 -8.94 15.53
N GLY A 120 -8.19 -9.67 15.37
CA GLY A 120 -9.46 -9.36 16.02
C GLY A 120 -10.32 -8.32 15.32
N TYR A 121 -9.87 -7.72 14.23
CA TYR A 121 -10.67 -6.86 13.37
C TYR A 121 -11.40 -7.70 12.32
N THR A 122 -12.63 -7.35 12.00
CA THR A 122 -13.51 -8.05 11.04
C THR A 122 -14.20 -7.08 10.08
N TYR A 123 -13.56 -5.95 9.78
CA TYR A 123 -14.17 -4.88 9.00
C TYR A 123 -14.44 -5.29 7.56
N ASP A 124 -13.59 -6.15 7.00
CA ASP A 124 -13.76 -6.66 5.65
C ASP A 124 -14.99 -7.58 5.55
N THR A 125 -15.14 -8.53 6.50
CA THR A 125 -16.37 -9.34 6.62
C THR A 125 -17.60 -8.49 6.93
N GLN A 126 -17.52 -7.49 7.84
CA GLN A 126 -18.64 -6.62 8.14
C GLN A 126 -19.15 -5.86 6.90
N MET A 127 -18.24 -5.43 6.04
CA MET A 127 -18.58 -4.77 4.78
C MET A 127 -19.42 -5.68 3.87
N THR A 128 -19.16 -6.99 3.81
CA THR A 128 -19.99 -7.95 3.04
C THR A 128 -21.40 -8.09 3.58
N GLN A 129 -21.60 -7.76 4.86
CA GLN A 129 -22.90 -7.77 5.54
C GLN A 129 -23.62 -6.41 5.49
N GLY A 130 -23.08 -5.45 4.70
CA GLY A 130 -23.63 -4.10 4.58
C GLY A 130 -23.27 -3.16 5.73
N ASN A 131 -22.38 -3.56 6.64
CA ASN A 131 -21.90 -2.71 7.71
C ASN A 131 -20.58 -2.03 7.32
N TYR A 132 -20.64 -0.76 6.99
CA TYR A 132 -19.50 0.06 6.55
C TYR A 132 -18.89 0.93 7.66
N THR A 133 -19.26 0.72 8.93
CA THR A 133 -18.76 1.52 10.06
C THR A 133 -17.23 1.50 10.14
N GLY A 134 -16.60 0.35 9.89
CA GLY A 134 -15.14 0.23 9.86
C GLY A 134 -14.50 1.06 8.74
N VAL A 135 -15.12 1.07 7.57
CA VAL A 135 -14.66 1.90 6.43
C VAL A 135 -14.76 3.39 6.77
N ASP A 136 -15.89 3.84 7.31
CA ASP A 136 -16.08 5.23 7.71
C ASP A 136 -15.05 5.66 8.78
N LEU A 137 -14.78 4.77 9.75
CA LEU A 137 -13.78 5.02 10.78
C LEU A 137 -12.38 5.18 10.18
N ILE A 138 -11.98 4.28 9.27
CA ILE A 138 -10.69 4.34 8.57
C ILE A 138 -10.59 5.64 7.75
N LEU A 139 -11.62 5.99 6.99
CA LEU A 139 -11.66 7.22 6.20
C LEU A 139 -11.57 8.48 7.07
N SER A 140 -12.19 8.47 8.27
CA SER A 140 -12.13 9.59 9.22
C SER A 140 -10.71 9.86 9.74
N LYS A 141 -9.80 8.88 9.62
CA LYS A 141 -8.39 9.00 10.00
C LYS A 141 -7.49 9.53 8.86
N GLY A 142 -8.06 9.97 7.74
CA GLY A 142 -7.30 10.53 6.62
C GLY A 142 -6.58 9.50 5.77
N ILE A 143 -7.04 8.25 5.74
CA ILE A 143 -6.46 7.19 4.92
C ILE A 143 -6.84 7.42 3.45
N ASN A 144 -5.85 7.30 2.57
CA ASN A 144 -5.96 7.53 1.13
C ASN A 144 -6.09 6.22 0.33
N LEU A 145 -5.53 5.12 0.84
CA LEU A 145 -5.53 3.82 0.18
C LEU A 145 -5.88 2.73 1.18
N ILE A 146 -6.86 1.89 0.84
CA ILE A 146 -7.36 0.81 1.70
C ILE A 146 -7.19 -0.52 0.97
N GLN A 147 -6.48 -1.46 1.58
CA GLN A 147 -6.42 -2.85 1.12
C GLN A 147 -7.62 -3.62 1.67
N THR A 148 -8.31 -4.36 0.80
CA THR A 148 -9.51 -5.17 1.10
C THR A 148 -9.59 -6.39 0.19
N ASP A 149 -10.20 -7.47 0.65
CA ASP A 149 -10.55 -8.64 -0.17
C ASP A 149 -11.82 -8.40 -1.02
N HIS A 150 -12.55 -7.30 -0.76
CA HIS A 150 -13.82 -6.97 -1.43
C HIS A 150 -13.77 -5.60 -2.15
N PRO A 151 -12.84 -5.40 -3.11
CA PRO A 151 -12.60 -4.08 -3.71
C PRO A 151 -13.82 -3.52 -4.45
N GLN A 152 -14.67 -4.37 -5.04
CA GLN A 152 -15.89 -3.91 -5.73
C GLN A 152 -16.92 -3.32 -4.76
N LEU A 153 -17.08 -3.92 -3.56
CA LEU A 153 -17.97 -3.39 -2.53
C LEU A 153 -17.46 -2.05 -2.01
N LEU A 154 -16.16 -1.98 -1.69
CA LEU A 154 -15.53 -0.74 -1.24
C LEU A 154 -15.65 0.36 -2.31
N ASP A 155 -15.36 0.07 -3.57
CA ASP A 155 -15.48 1.01 -4.67
C ASP A 155 -16.91 1.56 -4.81
N THR A 156 -17.91 0.68 -4.76
CA THR A 156 -19.32 1.07 -4.82
C THR A 156 -19.69 2.01 -3.67
N TYR A 157 -19.27 1.66 -2.45
CA TYR A 157 -19.52 2.47 -1.27
C TYR A 157 -18.85 3.85 -1.34
N LEU A 158 -17.59 3.91 -1.74
CA LEU A 158 -16.84 5.16 -1.88
C LEU A 158 -17.48 6.09 -2.93
N LYS A 159 -17.95 5.55 -4.06
CA LYS A 159 -18.66 6.32 -5.10
C LYS A 159 -19.95 6.93 -4.55
N GLN A 160 -20.74 6.18 -3.78
CA GLN A 160 -21.97 6.68 -3.15
C GLN A 160 -21.69 7.84 -2.17
N ARG A 161 -20.51 7.86 -1.56
CA ARG A 161 -20.05 8.91 -0.63
C ARG A 161 -19.34 10.07 -1.30
N GLY A 162 -19.20 10.07 -2.63
CA GLY A 162 -18.44 11.09 -3.36
C GLY A 162 -16.95 11.12 -2.99
N LYS A 163 -16.39 9.99 -2.59
CA LYS A 163 -14.97 9.84 -2.18
C LYS A 163 -14.07 9.26 -3.26
N ARG A 164 -14.61 9.04 -4.45
CA ARG A 164 -13.89 8.52 -5.61
C ARG A 164 -14.41 9.16 -6.90
#